data_914b1a7b53feba542262d57dc1a865c6
#
_entry.id   914b1a7b53feba542262d57dc1a865c6
#
_cell.length_a   1.000
_cell.length_b   1.000
_cell.length_c   1.000
_cell.angle_alpha   90.00
_cell.angle_beta   90.00
_cell.angle_gamma   90.00
#
_symmetry.space_group_name_H-M   'P 1'
#
loop_
_entity.id
_entity.type
_entity.pdbx_description
1 polymer ?
#
loop_
_entity_poly.entity_id
_entity_poly.type
_entity_poly.pdbx_seq_one_letter_code
_entity_poly.pdbx_strand_id
1 'polypeptide(L)'
;MTKITNSIVNLIGNTPIVKLNRVVPEDAADVYVKLEFFNPGGSIKDRIALVMIEEAEKAGKLQAGGTIVEPTSGNTGVGLAMVAAAKGYHLVITMPETMSVERRKLMQGYGAELILTPGADGMKGAIAKAEELVKEKGYFMPMQFDNLANPAIHEETTGKEILEAFGDDIPDAFVAGVGTGGTLTGVGHALKKANPNVQIYALEPAESPVLKEGKGGKHKIQGISAGFIPKVLDTDVYNGILEIKSDDAITMAREVGHQEGILVGISAGANIKGAIEVAKKLGKGKQVITVAPDGGDRDLSTELFNY
;
A
#
# COMPACT_ATOMS: atom_id res chain seq x y z
N MET A 1 14.84 6.76 20.69
CA MET A 1 14.29 7.31 21.94
C MET A 1 12.81 6.99 22.02
N THR A 2 12.34 6.51 23.17
CA THR A 2 10.90 6.31 23.43
C THR A 2 10.21 7.66 23.40
N LYS A 3 9.11 7.77 22.62
CA LYS A 3 8.34 9.02 22.53
C LYS A 3 7.02 8.87 23.28
N ILE A 4 6.62 9.92 23.96
CA ILE A 4 5.26 10.06 24.48
C ILE A 4 4.47 10.89 23.48
N THR A 5 3.31 10.39 23.06
CA THR A 5 2.40 11.12 22.18
C THR A 5 0.97 11.06 22.74
N ASN A 6 0.14 11.99 22.34
CA ASN A 6 -1.26 12.09 22.79
C ASN A 6 -2.26 11.46 21.84
N SER A 7 -1.81 10.92 20.72
CA SER A 7 -2.68 10.24 19.75
C SER A 7 -1.92 9.17 18.97
N ILE A 8 -2.59 8.06 18.69
CA ILE A 8 -2.01 6.97 17.89
C ILE A 8 -1.65 7.41 16.46
N VAL A 9 -2.37 8.39 15.90
CA VAL A 9 -2.11 8.89 14.54
C VAL A 9 -0.74 9.56 14.41
N ASN A 10 -0.18 10.06 15.51
CA ASN A 10 1.17 10.66 15.51
C ASN A 10 2.30 9.62 15.39
N LEU A 11 1.98 8.33 15.45
CA LEU A 11 2.92 7.23 15.27
C LEU A 11 2.94 6.69 13.84
N ILE A 12 2.10 7.24 12.96
CA ILE A 12 2.09 6.88 11.54
C ILE A 12 3.38 7.38 10.88
N GLY A 13 4.01 6.53 10.07
CA GLY A 13 5.24 6.85 9.37
C GLY A 13 6.52 6.54 10.16
N ASN A 14 7.64 7.06 9.69
CA ASN A 14 8.98 6.80 10.24
C ASN A 14 9.26 5.30 10.42
N THR A 15 8.84 4.51 9.45
CA THR A 15 9.00 3.07 9.47
C THR A 15 10.44 2.66 9.17
N PRO A 16 10.92 1.55 9.74
CA PRO A 16 12.30 1.10 9.57
C PRO A 16 12.56 0.55 8.16
N ILE A 17 13.82 0.59 7.76
CA ILE A 17 14.32 -0.03 6.53
C ILE A 17 15.32 -1.11 6.92
N VAL A 18 15.19 -2.29 6.31
CA VAL A 18 16.05 -3.46 6.56
C VAL A 18 16.71 -3.89 5.25
N LYS A 19 18.01 -4.18 5.31
CA LYS A 19 18.74 -4.84 4.23
C LYS A 19 18.45 -6.34 4.27
N LEU A 20 18.10 -6.93 3.13
CA LEU A 20 17.97 -8.37 2.99
C LEU A 20 19.35 -9.01 2.77
N ASN A 21 19.61 -10.14 3.42
CA ASN A 21 20.94 -10.75 3.43
C ASN A 21 20.99 -12.15 2.82
N ARG A 22 19.92 -12.95 2.95
CA ARG A 22 19.94 -14.37 2.61
C ARG A 22 19.15 -14.73 1.37
N VAL A 23 18.11 -13.96 1.05
CA VAL A 23 17.29 -14.19 -0.15
C VAL A 23 17.86 -13.50 -1.39
N VAL A 24 18.86 -12.63 -1.24
CA VAL A 24 19.49 -11.88 -2.33
C VAL A 24 20.79 -12.56 -2.75
N PRO A 25 21.01 -12.85 -4.05
CA PRO A 25 22.26 -13.43 -4.54
C PRO A 25 23.48 -12.52 -4.25
N GLU A 26 24.64 -13.12 -3.97
CA GLU A 26 25.87 -12.39 -3.60
C GLU A 26 26.41 -11.46 -4.71
N ASP A 27 26.11 -11.75 -5.97
CA ASP A 27 26.54 -10.99 -7.14
C ASP A 27 25.53 -9.92 -7.57
N ALA A 28 24.37 -9.87 -6.90
CA ALA A 28 23.34 -8.86 -7.14
C ALA A 28 23.60 -7.55 -6.37
N ALA A 29 22.87 -6.50 -6.71
CA ALA A 29 22.81 -5.28 -5.91
C ALA A 29 22.25 -5.55 -4.52
N ASP A 30 22.52 -4.67 -3.57
CA ASP A 30 21.91 -4.71 -2.25
C ASP A 30 20.42 -4.39 -2.34
N VAL A 31 19.59 -5.16 -1.66
CA VAL A 31 18.14 -4.95 -1.60
C VAL A 31 17.72 -4.54 -0.20
N TYR A 32 17.02 -3.42 -0.12
CA TYR A 32 16.47 -2.85 1.11
C TYR A 32 14.96 -2.87 1.05
N VAL A 33 14.32 -3.10 2.19
CA VAL A 33 12.85 -3.14 2.31
C VAL A 33 12.39 -2.21 3.43
N LYS A 34 11.50 -1.28 3.10
CA LYS A 34 10.86 -0.40 4.08
C LYS A 34 9.63 -1.11 4.66
N LEU A 35 9.66 -1.36 5.96
CA LEU A 35 8.71 -2.22 6.68
C LEU A 35 7.48 -1.40 7.11
N GLU A 36 6.49 -1.27 6.24
CA GLU A 36 5.31 -0.45 6.47
C GLU A 36 4.28 -1.06 7.44
N PHE A 37 4.44 -2.33 7.82
CA PHE A 37 3.65 -2.93 8.89
C PHE A 37 4.01 -2.42 10.30
N PHE A 38 5.08 -1.65 10.44
CA PHE A 38 5.37 -0.91 11.67
C PHE A 38 4.48 0.33 11.87
N ASN A 39 3.69 0.72 10.89
CA ASN A 39 2.63 1.70 11.13
C ASN A 39 1.63 1.15 12.16
N PRO A 40 0.99 2.00 12.98
CA PRO A 40 0.13 1.55 14.08
C PRO A 40 -1.08 0.73 13.64
N GLY A 41 -1.63 0.97 12.45
CA GLY A 41 -2.69 0.18 11.84
C GLY A 41 -2.18 -1.02 11.03
N GLY A 42 -0.87 -1.20 10.96
CA GLY A 42 -0.21 -2.37 10.38
C GLY A 42 0.01 -2.33 8.87
N SER A 43 -0.15 -1.18 8.21
CA SER A 43 0.12 -1.08 6.77
C SER A 43 0.50 0.33 6.32
N ILE A 44 1.03 0.42 5.10
CA ILE A 44 1.33 1.68 4.41
C ILE A 44 0.10 2.58 4.24
N LYS A 45 -1.10 2.01 4.26
CA LYS A 45 -2.36 2.74 4.05
C LYS A 45 -2.75 3.65 5.21
N ASP A 46 -2.14 3.48 6.37
CA ASP A 46 -2.33 4.41 7.49
C ASP A 46 -1.98 5.84 7.08
N ARG A 47 -0.94 6.00 6.25
CA ARG A 47 -0.48 7.31 5.77
C ARG A 47 -1.55 8.03 4.96
N ILE A 48 -2.14 7.36 3.97
CA ILE A 48 -3.19 7.97 3.15
C ILE A 48 -4.50 8.15 3.92
N ALA A 49 -4.83 7.23 4.83
CA ALA A 49 -6.01 7.34 5.68
C ALA A 49 -5.97 8.64 6.49
N LEU A 50 -4.85 8.95 7.11
CA LEU A 50 -4.69 10.17 7.89
C LEU A 50 -4.78 11.43 7.01
N VAL A 51 -3.99 11.51 5.96
CA VAL A 51 -3.93 12.74 5.14
C VAL A 51 -5.23 13.03 4.42
N MET A 52 -5.93 12.02 3.90
CA MET A 52 -7.22 12.24 3.23
C MET A 52 -8.28 12.81 4.19
N ILE A 53 -8.27 12.36 5.45
CA ILE A 53 -9.15 12.91 6.49
C ILE A 53 -8.73 14.33 6.84
N GLU A 54 -7.44 14.59 7.10
CA GLU A 54 -6.95 15.92 7.49
C GLU A 54 -7.13 16.96 6.38
N GLU A 55 -6.90 16.62 5.13
CA GLU A 55 -7.18 17.52 4.00
C GLU A 55 -8.67 17.83 3.86
N ALA A 56 -9.54 16.86 4.11
CA ALA A 56 -11.00 17.09 4.14
C ALA A 56 -11.43 18.03 5.29
N GLU A 57 -10.80 17.90 6.46
CA GLU A 57 -11.02 18.80 7.59
C GLU A 57 -10.61 20.24 7.21
N LYS A 58 -9.40 20.41 6.66
CA LYS A 58 -8.89 21.73 6.22
C LYS A 58 -9.76 22.38 5.15
N ALA A 59 -10.27 21.56 4.22
CA ALA A 59 -11.15 22.03 3.14
C ALA A 59 -12.60 22.24 3.57
N GLY A 60 -12.97 21.99 4.83
CA GLY A 60 -14.33 22.08 5.33
C GLY A 60 -15.29 21.03 4.78
N LYS A 61 -14.79 19.96 4.17
CA LYS A 61 -15.60 18.87 3.61
C LYS A 61 -15.99 17.83 4.67
N LEU A 62 -15.31 17.79 5.80
CA LEU A 62 -15.58 16.89 6.90
C LEU A 62 -15.60 17.70 8.21
N GLN A 63 -16.77 17.69 8.87
CA GLN A 63 -16.96 18.36 10.16
C GLN A 63 -16.69 17.40 11.32
N ALA A 64 -16.33 17.93 12.47
CA ALA A 64 -16.14 17.16 13.69
C ALA A 64 -17.35 16.24 13.98
N GLY A 65 -17.08 14.97 14.28
CA GLY A 65 -18.13 13.96 14.50
C GLY A 65 -18.86 13.52 13.24
N GLY A 66 -18.42 13.94 12.07
CA GLY A 66 -19.03 13.57 10.78
C GLY A 66 -18.86 12.10 10.44
N THR A 67 -19.50 11.69 9.35
CA THR A 67 -19.45 10.32 8.84
C THR A 67 -18.64 10.22 7.55
N ILE A 68 -17.75 9.26 7.52
CA ILE A 68 -16.89 8.91 6.39
C ILE A 68 -17.42 7.61 5.79
N VAL A 69 -17.48 7.50 4.46
CA VAL A 69 -17.77 6.26 3.75
C VAL A 69 -16.69 5.98 2.72
N GLU A 70 -16.20 4.74 2.65
CA GLU A 70 -15.23 4.32 1.61
C GLU A 70 -15.54 2.91 1.13
N PRO A 71 -15.58 2.68 -0.21
CA PRO A 71 -15.67 1.34 -0.76
C PRO A 71 -14.28 0.71 -0.77
N THR A 72 -14.01 -0.17 0.17
CA THR A 72 -12.71 -0.85 0.28
C THR A 72 -12.85 -2.14 1.07
N SER A 73 -12.10 -3.15 0.68
CA SER A 73 -11.98 -4.42 1.40
C SER A 73 -10.59 -4.63 2.00
N GLY A 74 -9.70 -3.67 1.80
CA GLY A 74 -8.28 -3.81 2.10
C GLY A 74 -7.79 -2.94 3.27
N ASN A 75 -6.48 -2.74 3.27
CA ASN A 75 -5.78 -2.01 4.32
C ASN A 75 -6.19 -0.54 4.44
N THR A 76 -6.69 0.07 3.37
CA THR A 76 -7.25 1.44 3.44
C THR A 76 -8.43 1.51 4.40
N GLY A 77 -9.32 0.52 4.38
CA GLY A 77 -10.43 0.43 5.33
C GLY A 77 -9.96 0.29 6.78
N VAL A 78 -8.92 -0.51 7.01
CA VAL A 78 -8.33 -0.67 8.36
C VAL A 78 -7.68 0.64 8.83
N GLY A 79 -6.90 1.30 7.97
CA GLY A 79 -6.28 2.59 8.27
C GLY A 79 -7.32 3.69 8.56
N LEU A 80 -8.35 3.80 7.73
CA LEU A 80 -9.47 4.73 7.95
C LEU A 80 -10.21 4.43 9.26
N ALA A 81 -10.40 3.15 9.60
CA ALA A 81 -11.07 2.76 10.84
C ALA A 81 -10.27 3.20 12.07
N MET A 82 -8.96 2.99 12.09
CA MET A 82 -8.08 3.44 13.16
C MET A 82 -8.09 4.98 13.29
N VAL A 83 -7.91 5.69 12.18
CA VAL A 83 -7.86 7.16 12.19
C VAL A 83 -9.22 7.75 12.59
N ALA A 84 -10.32 7.22 12.07
CA ALA A 84 -11.68 7.66 12.41
C ALA A 84 -11.95 7.47 13.92
N ALA A 85 -11.60 6.31 14.48
CA ALA A 85 -11.72 6.05 15.91
C ALA A 85 -10.91 7.06 16.75
N ALA A 86 -9.65 7.31 16.37
CA ALA A 86 -8.78 8.23 17.09
C ALA A 86 -9.24 9.70 17.01
N LYS A 87 -9.88 10.11 15.92
CA LYS A 87 -10.34 11.48 15.67
C LYS A 87 -11.82 11.72 15.98
N GLY A 88 -12.56 10.69 16.37
CA GLY A 88 -13.96 10.81 16.75
C GLY A 88 -14.95 10.88 15.57
N TYR A 89 -14.60 10.28 14.44
CA TYR A 89 -15.48 10.14 13.28
C TYR A 89 -16.23 8.81 13.28
N HIS A 90 -17.42 8.80 12.69
CA HIS A 90 -18.11 7.58 12.33
C HIS A 90 -17.63 7.10 10.96
N LEU A 91 -17.29 5.83 10.84
CA LEU A 91 -16.83 5.24 9.58
C LEU A 91 -17.78 4.16 9.11
N VAL A 92 -18.18 4.25 7.85
CA VAL A 92 -18.94 3.23 7.12
C VAL A 92 -18.03 2.68 6.01
N ILE A 93 -17.85 1.37 5.99
CA ILE A 93 -17.14 0.68 4.90
C ILE A 93 -18.13 -0.14 4.10
N THR A 94 -18.14 0.04 2.80
CA THR A 94 -18.88 -0.82 1.88
C THR A 94 -17.94 -1.81 1.23
N MET A 95 -18.28 -3.09 1.23
CA MET A 95 -17.47 -4.15 0.63
C MET A 95 -18.29 -5.35 0.21
N PRO A 96 -17.83 -6.13 -0.79
CA PRO A 96 -18.46 -7.39 -1.12
C PRO A 96 -18.40 -8.39 0.04
N GLU A 97 -19.48 -9.17 0.22
CA GLU A 97 -19.57 -10.20 1.27
C GLU A 97 -18.52 -11.32 1.15
N THR A 98 -17.88 -11.45 -0.01
CA THR A 98 -16.84 -12.45 -0.30
C THR A 98 -15.45 -12.09 0.20
N MET A 99 -15.28 -10.89 0.77
CA MET A 99 -13.98 -10.41 1.19
C MET A 99 -13.52 -10.98 2.54
N SER A 100 -12.21 -10.87 2.81
CA SER A 100 -11.52 -11.42 3.99
C SER A 100 -12.22 -11.13 5.32
N VAL A 101 -12.44 -12.17 6.08
CA VAL A 101 -13.06 -12.10 7.42
C VAL A 101 -12.12 -11.40 8.40
N GLU A 102 -10.81 -11.59 8.29
CA GLU A 102 -9.81 -10.96 9.16
C GLU A 102 -9.87 -9.44 9.05
N ARG A 103 -9.90 -8.91 7.83
CA ARG A 103 -10.00 -7.46 7.61
C ARG A 103 -11.31 -6.88 8.14
N ARG A 104 -12.43 -7.60 7.97
CA ARG A 104 -13.71 -7.19 8.55
C ARG A 104 -13.63 -7.08 10.08
N LYS A 105 -13.06 -8.09 10.72
CA LYS A 105 -12.90 -8.10 12.20
C LYS A 105 -12.01 -6.97 12.69
N LEU A 106 -10.93 -6.66 11.96
CA LEU A 106 -10.07 -5.52 12.29
C LEU A 106 -10.81 -4.19 12.20
N MET A 107 -11.55 -3.95 11.11
CA MET A 107 -12.34 -2.73 10.94
C MET A 107 -13.41 -2.60 12.02
N GLN A 108 -14.14 -3.68 12.32
CA GLN A 108 -15.14 -3.70 13.39
C GLN A 108 -14.52 -3.51 14.79
N GLY A 109 -13.31 -4.03 15.00
CA GLY A 109 -12.56 -3.83 16.24
C GLY A 109 -12.23 -2.36 16.51
N TYR A 110 -12.07 -1.55 15.47
CA TYR A 110 -11.96 -0.10 15.57
C TYR A 110 -13.30 0.64 15.63
N GLY A 111 -14.42 -0.07 15.54
CA GLY A 111 -15.75 0.52 15.61
C GLY A 111 -16.37 0.92 14.26
N ALA A 112 -15.78 0.49 13.15
CA ALA A 112 -16.36 0.76 11.82
C ALA A 112 -17.67 -0.02 11.59
N GLU A 113 -18.63 0.62 10.95
CA GLU A 113 -19.83 -0.01 10.42
C GLU A 113 -19.52 -0.65 9.07
N LEU A 114 -19.85 -1.92 8.89
CA LEU A 114 -19.68 -2.61 7.61
C LEU A 114 -21.02 -2.80 6.92
N ILE A 115 -21.10 -2.37 5.67
CA ILE A 115 -22.21 -2.66 4.77
C ILE A 115 -21.73 -3.64 3.72
N LEU A 116 -22.18 -4.88 3.82
CA LEU A 116 -21.84 -5.93 2.87
C LEU A 116 -22.75 -5.85 1.65
N THR A 117 -22.15 -5.86 0.46
CA THR A 117 -22.85 -5.90 -0.81
C THR A 117 -22.79 -7.30 -1.42
N PRO A 118 -23.71 -7.65 -2.34
CA PRO A 118 -23.72 -8.97 -2.97
C PRO A 118 -22.37 -9.29 -3.63
N GLY A 119 -21.86 -10.48 -3.38
CA GLY A 119 -20.57 -10.93 -3.92
C GLY A 119 -20.51 -10.95 -5.45
N ALA A 120 -21.65 -11.21 -6.10
CA ALA A 120 -21.76 -11.22 -7.55
C ALA A 120 -21.48 -9.85 -8.19
N ASP A 121 -21.76 -8.75 -7.46
CA ASP A 121 -21.56 -7.38 -7.95
C ASP A 121 -20.11 -6.89 -7.74
N GLY A 122 -19.30 -7.64 -6.99
CA GLY A 122 -17.90 -7.31 -6.72
C GLY A 122 -17.71 -5.90 -6.15
N MET A 123 -16.56 -5.30 -6.42
CA MET A 123 -16.26 -3.92 -5.97
C MET A 123 -17.18 -2.86 -6.61
N LYS A 124 -17.74 -3.12 -7.79
CA LYS A 124 -18.67 -2.19 -8.42
C LYS A 124 -19.92 -1.99 -7.56
N GLY A 125 -20.44 -3.06 -6.96
CA GLY A 125 -21.57 -2.99 -6.04
C GLY A 125 -21.24 -2.20 -4.78
N ALA A 126 -20.06 -2.39 -4.23
CA ALA A 126 -19.59 -1.64 -3.06
C ALA A 126 -19.43 -0.14 -3.36
N ILE A 127 -18.87 0.20 -4.52
CA ILE A 127 -18.74 1.59 -4.98
C ILE A 127 -20.10 2.24 -5.15
N ALA A 128 -21.03 1.58 -5.85
CA ALA A 128 -22.39 2.10 -6.05
C ALA A 128 -23.10 2.35 -4.71
N LYS A 129 -22.93 1.46 -3.72
CA LYS A 129 -23.52 1.65 -2.39
C LYS A 129 -22.89 2.82 -1.62
N ALA A 130 -21.57 3.01 -1.73
CA ALA A 130 -20.92 4.18 -1.14
C ALA A 130 -21.40 5.49 -1.77
N GLU A 131 -21.51 5.55 -3.10
CA GLU A 131 -22.01 6.71 -3.82
C GLU A 131 -23.47 7.04 -3.47
N GLU A 132 -24.31 6.03 -3.30
CA GLU A 132 -25.68 6.18 -2.81
C GLU A 132 -25.70 6.88 -1.43
N LEU A 133 -24.87 6.41 -0.50
CA LEU A 133 -24.77 6.99 0.86
C LEU A 133 -24.25 8.43 0.84
N VAL A 134 -23.31 8.76 -0.04
CA VAL A 134 -22.86 10.14 -0.23
C VAL A 134 -24.02 11.02 -0.70
N LYS A 135 -24.76 10.55 -1.72
CA LYS A 135 -25.87 11.31 -2.29
C LYS A 135 -27.02 11.50 -1.31
N GLU A 136 -27.41 10.45 -0.58
CA GLU A 136 -28.58 10.46 0.30
C GLU A 136 -28.31 11.09 1.67
N LYS A 137 -27.12 10.85 2.22
CA LYS A 137 -26.78 11.21 3.62
C LYS A 137 -25.69 12.28 3.73
N GLY A 138 -25.06 12.67 2.61
CA GLY A 138 -24.00 13.68 2.61
C GLY A 138 -22.70 13.20 3.28
N TYR A 139 -22.46 11.89 3.32
CA TYR A 139 -21.22 11.35 3.88
C TYR A 139 -20.01 11.78 3.06
N PHE A 140 -18.88 11.98 3.73
CA PHE A 140 -17.60 12.25 3.06
C PHE A 140 -16.98 10.95 2.56
N MET A 141 -16.56 10.93 1.28
CA MET A 141 -15.87 9.80 0.69
C MET A 141 -14.44 10.20 0.28
N PRO A 142 -13.40 9.60 0.89
CA PRO A 142 -11.99 9.91 0.61
C PRO A 142 -11.55 9.68 -0.83
N MET A 143 -12.01 8.61 -1.49
CA MET A 143 -11.71 8.27 -2.89
C MET A 143 -10.22 8.04 -3.15
N GLN A 144 -9.65 6.99 -2.57
CA GLN A 144 -8.21 6.71 -2.61
C GLN A 144 -7.58 6.66 -4.01
N PHE A 145 -8.33 6.27 -5.04
CA PHE A 145 -7.84 6.18 -6.43
C PHE A 145 -7.81 7.52 -7.17
N ASP A 146 -8.50 8.52 -6.67
CA ASP A 146 -8.71 9.83 -7.32
C ASP A 146 -8.14 10.99 -6.50
N ASN A 147 -7.89 10.79 -5.20
CA ASN A 147 -7.49 11.84 -4.27
C ASN A 147 -5.98 12.11 -4.35
N LEU A 148 -5.59 13.30 -4.81
CA LEU A 148 -4.19 13.69 -4.97
C LEU A 148 -3.43 13.82 -3.64
N ALA A 149 -4.09 13.88 -2.51
CA ALA A 149 -3.43 13.80 -1.20
C ALA A 149 -2.70 12.46 -1.00
N ASN A 150 -3.16 11.39 -1.69
CA ASN A 150 -2.53 10.08 -1.64
C ASN A 150 -1.07 10.10 -2.16
N PRO A 151 -0.77 10.40 -3.43
CA PRO A 151 0.63 10.49 -3.86
C PRO A 151 1.41 11.59 -3.13
N ALA A 152 0.79 12.71 -2.80
CA ALA A 152 1.44 13.81 -2.10
C ALA A 152 2.02 13.37 -0.75
N ILE A 153 1.28 12.64 0.07
CA ILE A 153 1.79 12.19 1.38
C ILE A 153 2.97 11.21 1.23
N HIS A 154 3.00 10.42 0.18
CA HIS A 154 4.13 9.52 -0.08
C HIS A 154 5.38 10.28 -0.54
N GLU A 155 5.22 11.36 -1.30
CA GLU A 155 6.34 12.25 -1.63
C GLU A 155 6.88 12.96 -0.38
N GLU A 156 5.99 13.50 0.45
CA GLU A 156 6.33 14.29 1.64
C GLU A 156 6.83 13.45 2.82
N THR A 157 6.44 12.17 2.92
CA THR A 157 6.79 11.31 4.06
C THR A 157 7.55 10.06 3.64
N THR A 158 6.95 9.12 2.96
CA THR A 158 7.59 7.85 2.59
C THR A 158 8.88 8.05 1.80
N GLY A 159 8.84 8.88 0.77
CA GLY A 159 10.00 9.21 -0.07
C GLY A 159 11.07 9.98 0.69
N LYS A 160 10.66 10.95 1.50
CA LYS A 160 11.56 11.72 2.36
C LYS A 160 12.27 10.85 3.39
N GLU A 161 11.54 9.93 4.03
CA GLU A 161 12.11 8.98 4.99
C GLU A 161 13.19 8.08 4.33
N ILE A 162 12.96 7.66 3.07
CA ILE A 162 13.97 6.90 2.30
C ILE A 162 15.21 7.76 2.07
N LEU A 163 15.04 9.00 1.59
CA LEU A 163 16.16 9.92 1.35
C LEU A 163 16.94 10.23 2.64
N GLU A 164 16.27 10.45 3.74
CA GLU A 164 16.91 10.67 5.05
C GLU A 164 17.71 9.44 5.53
N ALA A 165 17.19 8.24 5.28
CA ALA A 165 17.87 6.99 5.67
C ALA A 165 19.13 6.72 4.87
N PHE A 166 19.13 7.03 3.57
CA PHE A 166 20.27 6.79 2.68
C PHE A 166 21.26 7.96 2.61
N GLY A 167 20.83 9.18 3.00
CA GLY A 167 21.69 10.37 2.95
C GLY A 167 22.15 10.66 1.52
N ASP A 168 23.46 10.84 1.34
CA ASP A 168 24.04 11.15 0.03
C ASP A 168 24.12 9.91 -0.91
N ASP A 169 23.98 8.71 -0.37
CA ASP A 169 24.05 7.45 -1.13
C ASP A 169 22.65 6.97 -1.56
N ILE A 170 21.98 7.78 -2.38
CA ILE A 170 20.61 7.54 -2.84
C ILE A 170 20.53 6.20 -3.61
N PRO A 171 19.51 5.35 -3.36
CA PRO A 171 19.34 4.10 -4.08
C PRO A 171 19.30 4.27 -5.60
N ASP A 172 19.87 3.32 -6.33
CA ASP A 172 19.88 3.30 -7.79
C ASP A 172 18.50 2.99 -8.39
N ALA A 173 17.68 2.23 -7.68
CA ALA A 173 16.34 1.88 -8.13
C ALA A 173 15.33 1.77 -6.97
N PHE A 174 14.07 2.03 -7.30
CA PHE A 174 12.90 1.81 -6.44
C PHE A 174 11.87 0.95 -7.16
N VAL A 175 11.32 -0.04 -6.47
CA VAL A 175 10.30 -0.95 -6.99
C VAL A 175 9.07 -0.89 -6.08
N ALA A 176 7.89 -0.72 -6.65
CA ALA A 176 6.64 -0.85 -5.90
C ALA A 176 5.49 -1.34 -6.78
N GLY A 177 4.69 -2.25 -6.20
CA GLY A 177 3.43 -2.69 -6.78
C GLY A 177 2.41 -1.55 -6.85
N VAL A 178 1.65 -1.52 -7.91
CA VAL A 178 0.64 -0.49 -8.17
C VAL A 178 -0.74 -0.97 -7.73
N GLY A 179 -1.19 -0.50 -6.58
CA GLY A 179 -2.59 -0.56 -6.15
C GLY A 179 -3.33 0.69 -6.60
N THR A 180 -3.27 1.76 -5.81
CA THR A 180 -3.70 3.11 -6.22
C THR A 180 -2.66 3.83 -7.07
N GLY A 181 -1.40 3.42 -6.99
CA GLY A 181 -0.27 4.12 -7.60
C GLY A 181 0.31 5.26 -6.76
N GLY A 182 -0.27 5.55 -5.60
CA GLY A 182 0.17 6.65 -4.74
C GLY A 182 1.60 6.49 -4.23
N THR A 183 1.96 5.29 -3.75
CA THR A 183 3.31 5.00 -3.27
C THR A 183 4.35 5.16 -4.38
N LEU A 184 4.11 4.52 -5.53
CA LEU A 184 5.03 4.59 -6.67
C LEU A 184 5.23 6.02 -7.15
N THR A 185 4.13 6.76 -7.31
CA THR A 185 4.14 8.15 -7.77
C THR A 185 4.86 9.06 -6.78
N GLY A 186 4.46 9.06 -5.53
CA GLY A 186 5.02 9.97 -4.53
C GLY A 186 6.49 9.70 -4.22
N VAL A 187 6.83 8.45 -3.95
CA VAL A 187 8.24 8.05 -3.72
C VAL A 187 9.08 8.29 -4.98
N GLY A 188 8.55 7.93 -6.15
CA GLY A 188 9.23 8.16 -7.42
C GLY A 188 9.55 9.64 -7.65
N HIS A 189 8.61 10.54 -7.40
CA HIS A 189 8.84 11.99 -7.48
C HIS A 189 9.93 12.44 -6.51
N ALA A 190 9.86 12.02 -5.24
CA ALA A 190 10.85 12.40 -4.23
C ALA A 190 12.27 11.95 -4.62
N LEU A 191 12.42 10.69 -5.03
CA LEU A 191 13.72 10.13 -5.41
C LEU A 191 14.28 10.79 -6.68
N LYS A 192 13.46 11.01 -7.70
CA LYS A 192 13.90 11.65 -8.96
C LYS A 192 14.25 13.13 -8.79
N LYS A 193 13.61 13.84 -7.87
CA LYS A 193 14.03 15.20 -7.50
C LYS A 193 15.43 15.23 -6.89
N ALA A 194 15.75 14.24 -6.07
CA ALA A 194 17.06 14.13 -5.42
C ALA A 194 18.14 13.61 -6.38
N ASN A 195 17.80 12.64 -7.23
CA ASN A 195 18.68 12.10 -8.27
C ASN A 195 17.86 11.70 -9.52
N PRO A 196 17.91 12.47 -10.60
CA PRO A 196 17.17 12.20 -11.83
C PRO A 196 17.48 10.84 -12.50
N ASN A 197 18.61 10.21 -12.14
CA ASN A 197 19.04 8.93 -12.70
C ASN A 197 18.48 7.71 -11.97
N VAL A 198 17.75 7.90 -10.86
CA VAL A 198 17.09 6.80 -10.16
C VAL A 198 16.10 6.10 -11.08
N GLN A 199 16.18 4.78 -11.15
CA GLN A 199 15.27 3.96 -11.94
C GLN A 199 14.05 3.59 -11.09
N ILE A 200 12.86 3.93 -11.56
CA ILE A 200 11.58 3.62 -10.90
C ILE A 200 10.90 2.50 -11.67
N TYR A 201 10.53 1.43 -10.98
CA TYR A 201 9.83 0.30 -11.58
C TYR A 201 8.44 0.13 -10.97
N ALA A 202 7.43 0.21 -11.83
CA ALA A 202 6.07 -0.21 -11.48
C ALA A 202 6.00 -1.73 -11.50
N LEU A 203 5.27 -2.33 -10.56
CA LEU A 203 5.08 -3.76 -10.51
C LEU A 203 3.59 -4.09 -10.55
N GLU A 204 3.23 -5.09 -11.35
CA GLU A 204 1.87 -5.62 -11.46
C GLU A 204 1.89 -7.16 -11.49
N PRO A 205 0.76 -7.81 -11.18
CA PRO A 205 0.65 -9.27 -11.36
C PRO A 205 0.74 -9.64 -12.84
N ALA A 206 1.49 -10.68 -13.16
CA ALA A 206 1.57 -11.19 -14.54
C ALA A 206 0.20 -11.65 -15.06
N GLU A 207 -0.71 -12.08 -14.17
CA GLU A 207 -2.08 -12.47 -14.49
C GLU A 207 -3.02 -11.26 -14.73
N SER A 208 -2.59 -10.05 -14.39
CA SER A 208 -3.38 -8.82 -14.53
C SER A 208 -2.51 -7.66 -15.04
N PRO A 209 -2.03 -7.74 -16.31
CA PRO A 209 -1.08 -6.77 -16.87
C PRO A 209 -1.77 -5.47 -17.32
N VAL A 210 -2.39 -4.76 -16.41
CA VAL A 210 -3.17 -3.55 -16.68
C VAL A 210 -2.32 -2.41 -17.22
N LEU A 211 -1.13 -2.20 -16.62
CA LEU A 211 -0.23 -1.11 -17.03
C LEU A 211 0.43 -1.40 -18.38
N LYS A 212 0.80 -2.66 -18.59
CA LYS A 212 1.54 -3.06 -19.79
C LYS A 212 0.62 -3.34 -20.99
N GLU A 213 -0.52 -4.01 -20.76
CA GLU A 213 -1.40 -4.49 -21.83
C GLU A 213 -2.81 -3.89 -21.80
N GLY A 214 -3.17 -3.11 -20.78
CA GLY A 214 -4.51 -2.57 -20.61
C GLY A 214 -5.57 -3.61 -20.21
N LYS A 215 -5.14 -4.79 -19.77
CA LYS A 215 -6.04 -5.92 -19.44
C LYS A 215 -5.96 -6.31 -17.97
N GLY A 216 -7.10 -6.24 -17.28
CA GLY A 216 -7.24 -6.80 -15.95
C GLY A 216 -7.49 -8.31 -15.99
N GLY A 217 -7.04 -9.01 -14.95
CA GLY A 217 -7.24 -10.46 -14.78
C GLY A 217 -7.34 -10.83 -13.30
N LYS A 218 -7.73 -12.08 -13.03
CA LYS A 218 -7.76 -12.60 -11.66
C LYS A 218 -6.35 -12.95 -11.20
N HIS A 219 -5.98 -12.48 -10.03
CA HIS A 219 -4.69 -12.75 -9.40
C HIS A 219 -4.87 -12.91 -7.88
N LYS A 220 -3.81 -13.38 -7.19
CA LYS A 220 -3.83 -13.66 -5.75
C LYS A 220 -3.09 -12.59 -4.92
N ILE A 221 -2.50 -11.57 -5.55
CA ILE A 221 -1.71 -10.54 -4.85
C ILE A 221 -2.65 -9.44 -4.37
N GLN A 222 -3.18 -9.58 -3.16
CA GLN A 222 -4.08 -8.59 -2.58
C GLN A 222 -3.38 -7.23 -2.39
N GLY A 223 -4.10 -6.15 -2.65
CA GLY A 223 -3.63 -4.77 -2.45
C GLY A 223 -3.01 -4.09 -3.66
N ILE A 224 -2.76 -4.82 -4.75
CA ILE A 224 -2.31 -4.26 -6.03
C ILE A 224 -3.24 -4.67 -7.18
N SER A 225 -3.11 -3.99 -8.30
CA SER A 225 -3.87 -4.21 -9.54
C SER A 225 -5.38 -4.22 -9.34
N ALA A 226 -5.97 -3.04 -9.29
CA ALA A 226 -7.43 -2.86 -9.18
C ALA A 226 -8.20 -3.18 -10.48
N GLY A 227 -7.51 -3.54 -11.56
CA GLY A 227 -8.10 -3.85 -12.86
C GLY A 227 -8.25 -2.64 -13.80
N PHE A 228 -7.76 -1.49 -13.41
CA PHE A 228 -7.74 -0.24 -14.19
C PHE A 228 -6.53 0.60 -13.83
N ILE A 229 -6.21 1.60 -14.67
CA ILE A 229 -5.14 2.56 -14.38
C ILE A 229 -5.71 3.65 -13.46
N PRO A 230 -5.19 3.78 -12.22
CA PRO A 230 -5.70 4.77 -11.26
C PRO A 230 -5.38 6.21 -11.70
N LYS A 231 -6.27 7.16 -11.38
CA LYS A 231 -6.06 8.57 -11.73
C LYS A 231 -4.90 9.23 -10.97
N VAL A 232 -4.60 8.76 -9.76
CA VAL A 232 -3.48 9.29 -8.96
C VAL A 232 -2.11 8.75 -9.38
N LEU A 233 -2.08 7.73 -10.26
CA LEU A 233 -0.84 7.21 -10.80
C LEU A 233 -0.28 8.16 -11.87
N ASP A 234 0.94 8.65 -11.64
CA ASP A 234 1.72 9.31 -12.68
C ASP A 234 2.40 8.26 -13.56
N THR A 235 1.88 8.06 -14.77
CA THR A 235 2.41 7.06 -15.71
C THR A 235 3.77 7.43 -16.30
N ASP A 236 4.23 8.65 -16.11
CA ASP A 236 5.53 9.11 -16.57
C ASP A 236 6.63 8.96 -15.50
N VAL A 237 6.26 8.60 -14.26
CA VAL A 237 7.22 8.49 -13.16
C VAL A 237 8.11 7.26 -13.26
N TYR A 238 7.63 6.15 -13.82
CA TYR A 238 8.36 4.90 -13.88
C TYR A 238 9.07 4.68 -15.22
N ASN A 239 10.22 4.02 -15.14
CA ASN A 239 11.09 3.70 -16.27
C ASN A 239 10.82 2.32 -16.86
N GLY A 240 10.15 1.46 -16.12
CA GLY A 240 9.83 0.10 -16.55
C GLY A 240 8.70 -0.51 -15.73
N ILE A 241 8.15 -1.61 -16.24
CA ILE A 241 7.10 -2.39 -15.61
C ILE A 241 7.61 -3.81 -15.37
N LEU A 242 7.45 -4.30 -14.15
CA LEU A 242 7.74 -5.67 -13.74
C LEU A 242 6.44 -6.44 -13.61
N GLU A 243 6.41 -7.65 -14.16
CA GLU A 243 5.28 -8.57 -14.06
C GLU A 243 5.69 -9.74 -13.18
N ILE A 244 5.04 -9.91 -12.03
CA ILE A 244 5.32 -10.99 -11.08
C ILE A 244 4.10 -11.90 -10.99
N LYS A 245 4.31 -13.21 -11.13
CA LYS A 245 3.25 -14.20 -10.95
C LYS A 245 2.81 -14.28 -9.49
N SER A 246 1.54 -14.51 -9.25
CA SER A 246 0.98 -14.65 -7.89
C SER A 246 1.71 -15.74 -7.09
N ASP A 247 2.00 -16.88 -7.68
CA ASP A 247 2.68 -17.99 -7.01
C ASP A 247 4.14 -17.65 -6.65
N ASP A 248 4.83 -16.89 -7.50
CA ASP A 248 6.19 -16.39 -7.22
C ASP A 248 6.19 -15.38 -6.06
N ALA A 249 5.17 -14.53 -5.98
CA ALA A 249 4.99 -13.59 -4.87
C ALA A 249 4.78 -14.32 -3.54
N ILE A 250 3.92 -15.35 -3.52
CA ILE A 250 3.67 -16.20 -2.35
C ILE A 250 4.94 -16.92 -1.92
N THR A 251 5.65 -17.53 -2.87
CA THR A 251 6.92 -18.23 -2.60
C THR A 251 7.94 -17.28 -2.00
N MET A 252 8.13 -16.10 -2.57
CA MET A 252 9.08 -15.12 -2.05
C MET A 252 8.68 -14.62 -0.65
N ALA A 253 7.40 -14.39 -0.38
CA ALA A 253 6.96 -14.00 0.95
C ALA A 253 7.29 -15.06 2.01
N ARG A 254 7.12 -16.34 1.68
CA ARG A 254 7.53 -17.46 2.54
C ARG A 254 9.05 -17.53 2.75
N GLU A 255 9.83 -17.38 1.68
CA GLU A 255 11.30 -17.37 1.75
C GLU A 255 11.81 -16.23 2.63
N VAL A 256 11.26 -15.04 2.53
CA VAL A 256 11.61 -13.90 3.38
C VAL A 256 11.29 -14.20 4.84
N GLY A 257 10.15 -14.82 5.14
CA GLY A 257 9.82 -15.27 6.48
C GLY A 257 10.83 -16.29 7.02
N HIS A 258 11.14 -17.32 6.23
CA HIS A 258 12.01 -18.41 6.65
C HIS A 258 13.50 -18.05 6.73
N GLN A 259 13.96 -17.17 5.86
CA GLN A 259 15.39 -16.86 5.72
C GLN A 259 15.82 -15.54 6.36
N GLU A 260 14.94 -14.55 6.36
CA GLU A 260 15.23 -13.22 6.91
C GLU A 260 14.54 -12.98 8.27
N GLY A 261 13.59 -13.84 8.66
CA GLY A 261 12.81 -13.66 9.89
C GLY A 261 11.81 -12.52 9.81
N ILE A 262 11.41 -12.12 8.60
CA ILE A 262 10.48 -11.02 8.35
C ILE A 262 9.18 -11.58 7.77
N LEU A 263 8.11 -11.59 8.55
CA LEU A 263 6.82 -12.09 8.10
C LEU A 263 6.08 -11.01 7.33
N VAL A 264 6.07 -11.14 6.01
CA VAL A 264 5.50 -10.15 5.08
C VAL A 264 4.26 -10.67 4.37
N GLY A 265 3.39 -9.75 3.91
CA GLY A 265 2.24 -10.10 3.09
C GLY A 265 2.61 -10.46 1.64
N ILE A 266 1.63 -10.94 0.87
CA ILE A 266 1.85 -11.42 -0.51
C ILE A 266 2.34 -10.29 -1.42
N SER A 267 1.78 -9.08 -1.29
CA SER A 267 2.23 -7.92 -2.09
C SER A 267 3.68 -7.51 -1.79
N ALA A 268 4.13 -7.67 -0.55
CA ALA A 268 5.53 -7.48 -0.19
C ALA A 268 6.41 -8.56 -0.83
N GLY A 269 5.95 -9.80 -0.87
CA GLY A 269 6.64 -10.89 -1.59
C GLY A 269 6.82 -10.54 -3.07
N ALA A 270 5.79 -10.01 -3.73
CA ALA A 270 5.86 -9.52 -5.10
C ALA A 270 6.90 -8.40 -5.26
N ASN A 271 6.85 -7.40 -4.39
CA ASN A 271 7.79 -6.27 -4.41
C ASN A 271 9.24 -6.73 -4.23
N ILE A 272 9.50 -7.60 -3.28
CA ILE A 272 10.84 -8.14 -3.00
C ILE A 272 11.33 -8.99 -4.18
N LYS A 273 10.47 -9.83 -4.76
CA LYS A 273 10.80 -10.60 -5.96
C LYS A 273 11.21 -9.68 -7.11
N GLY A 274 10.42 -8.65 -7.38
CA GLY A 274 10.74 -7.65 -8.40
C GLY A 274 12.03 -6.88 -8.09
N ALA A 275 12.24 -6.49 -6.85
CA ALA A 275 13.46 -5.81 -6.42
C ALA A 275 14.71 -6.69 -6.61
N ILE A 276 14.64 -7.99 -6.34
CA ILE A 276 15.73 -8.94 -6.58
C ILE A 276 16.00 -9.09 -8.09
N GLU A 277 14.99 -9.10 -8.94
CA GLU A 277 15.17 -9.13 -10.39
C GLU A 277 15.92 -7.88 -10.91
N VAL A 278 15.58 -6.72 -10.40
CA VAL A 278 16.29 -5.46 -10.69
C VAL A 278 17.72 -5.51 -10.14
N ALA A 279 17.90 -6.00 -8.91
CA ALA A 279 19.20 -6.12 -8.26
C ALA A 279 20.16 -7.01 -9.04
N LYS A 280 19.66 -8.12 -9.62
CA LYS A 280 20.45 -9.01 -10.49
C LYS A 280 20.90 -8.29 -11.77
N LYS A 281 20.07 -7.43 -12.34
CA LYS A 281 20.41 -6.64 -13.54
C LYS A 281 21.43 -5.55 -13.23
N LEU A 282 21.32 -4.88 -12.09
CA LEU A 282 22.22 -3.80 -11.69
C LEU A 282 23.59 -4.32 -11.26
N GLY A 283 23.63 -5.47 -10.59
CA GLY A 283 24.87 -6.08 -10.14
C GLY A 283 25.44 -5.47 -8.84
N LYS A 284 26.52 -6.05 -8.39
CA LYS A 284 27.19 -5.72 -7.13
C LYS A 284 27.60 -4.24 -7.04
N GLY A 285 27.47 -3.65 -5.86
CA GLY A 285 27.82 -2.26 -5.60
C GLY A 285 26.71 -1.26 -5.89
N LYS A 286 25.54 -1.74 -6.31
CA LYS A 286 24.32 -0.95 -6.52
C LYS A 286 23.31 -1.22 -5.40
N GLN A 287 22.26 -0.39 -5.32
CA GLN A 287 21.24 -0.46 -4.27
C GLN A 287 19.85 -0.39 -4.88
N VAL A 288 18.97 -1.26 -4.41
CA VAL A 288 17.54 -1.27 -4.74
C VAL A 288 16.74 -1.15 -3.45
N ILE A 289 15.78 -0.25 -3.41
CA ILE A 289 14.80 -0.12 -2.31
C ILE A 289 13.40 -0.51 -2.77
N THR A 290 12.68 -1.22 -1.93
CA THR A 290 11.26 -1.51 -2.10
C THR A 290 10.52 -1.35 -0.78
N VAL A 291 9.21 -1.60 -0.78
CA VAL A 291 8.37 -1.53 0.41
C VAL A 291 7.70 -2.88 0.70
N ALA A 292 7.57 -3.21 1.98
CA ALA A 292 6.65 -4.22 2.46
C ALA A 292 5.38 -3.51 2.94
N PRO A 293 4.30 -3.46 2.14
CA PRO A 293 3.12 -2.66 2.46
C PRO A 293 2.43 -3.10 3.74
N ASP A 294 2.43 -4.40 4.04
CA ASP A 294 1.86 -4.99 5.25
C ASP A 294 2.61 -6.25 5.70
N GLY A 295 2.21 -6.79 6.84
CA GLY A 295 2.72 -8.05 7.39
C GLY A 295 1.92 -9.27 6.92
N GLY A 296 2.51 -10.46 7.11
CA GLY A 296 1.88 -11.73 6.76
C GLY A 296 0.60 -12.06 7.57
N ASP A 297 0.43 -11.43 8.72
CA ASP A 297 -0.77 -11.55 9.55
C ASP A 297 -2.07 -11.12 8.83
N ARG A 298 -1.96 -10.31 7.78
CA ARG A 298 -3.10 -9.92 6.93
C ARG A 298 -3.57 -11.02 6.00
N ASP A 299 -2.77 -12.03 5.79
CA ASP A 299 -2.96 -13.09 4.79
C ASP A 299 -3.06 -14.49 5.40
N LEU A 300 -3.36 -14.62 6.73
CA LEU A 300 -3.40 -15.89 7.47
C LEU A 300 -4.36 -16.93 6.88
N SER A 301 -5.49 -16.50 6.30
CA SER A 301 -6.47 -17.38 5.67
C SER A 301 -6.22 -17.62 4.19
N THR A 302 -5.14 -17.10 3.63
CA THR A 302 -4.78 -17.24 2.21
C THR A 302 -3.81 -18.42 1.98
N GLU A 303 -3.50 -18.67 0.72
CA GLU A 303 -2.52 -19.69 0.32
C GLU A 303 -1.11 -19.42 0.90
N LEU A 304 -0.80 -18.20 1.35
CA LEU A 304 0.49 -17.86 1.94
C LEU A 304 0.89 -18.82 3.08
N PHE A 305 -0.07 -19.25 3.89
CA PHE A 305 0.16 -20.13 5.04
C PHE A 305 -0.31 -21.59 4.82
N ASN A 306 -0.64 -21.97 3.61
CA ASN A 306 -0.92 -23.36 3.24
C ASN A 306 0.40 -24.06 2.93
N TYR A 307 0.93 -24.80 3.91
CA TYR A 307 2.16 -25.57 3.82
C TYR A 307 1.90 -27.03 3.50
#